data_d67a312c13a205cf47a7bb5cb5f7dd1e
#
_entry.id   d67a312c13a205cf47a7bb5cb5f7dd1e
#
_cell.length_a   1.000
_cell.length_b   1.000
_cell.length_c   1.000
_cell.angle_alpha   90.00
_cell.angle_beta   90.00
_cell.angle_gamma   90.00
#
_symmetry.space_group_name_H-M   'P 1'
#
loop_
_entity.id
_entity.type
_entity.pdbx_description
1 polymer ?
#
loop_
_entity_poly.entity_id
_entity_poly.type
_entity_poly.pdbx_seq_one_letter_code
_entity_poly.pdbx_strand_id
1 'polypeptide(L)'
;MNVFEELFSVLAGGRVLDAATGEGGFIRVLHKHLNNYTEIVGIDCSGRMIINAQRKNKNHKVHFVQMNAGQIGFKEASFDTVSIAVSLHHLENVRQVLGEMKRVLKPGGKFIICEMHRDGMTEAQFNAIRIHHWAAEVDAALGTLHDRTFAQAEILDYVDELELYDVITREIQGINTDPLDDKTITSVGGYVEKYLQRAGQISSGEMFIQRGEELRRSLHEKGVQREPLLVVIGQKP
;
A
#
# COMPACT_ATOMS: atom_id res chain seq x y z
N MET A 1 1.14 -3.85 22.41
CA MET A 1 2.08 -3.18 21.49
C MET A 1 1.57 -3.45 20.06
N ASN A 2 1.48 -2.44 19.22
CA ASN A 2 1.08 -2.62 17.83
C ASN A 2 2.28 -3.21 17.06
N VAL A 3 2.05 -4.10 16.09
CA VAL A 3 3.12 -4.73 15.28
C VAL A 3 4.05 -3.69 14.63
N PHE A 4 3.52 -2.57 14.14
CA PHE A 4 4.36 -1.49 13.61
C PHE A 4 5.25 -0.84 14.68
N GLU A 5 4.75 -0.70 15.91
CA GLU A 5 5.55 -0.21 17.03
C GLU A 5 6.67 -1.19 17.40
N GLU A 6 6.37 -2.48 17.45
CA GLU A 6 7.37 -3.54 17.68
C GLU A 6 8.48 -3.52 16.62
N LEU A 7 8.09 -3.47 15.33
CA LEU A 7 9.03 -3.56 14.21
C LEU A 7 9.84 -2.28 13.99
N PHE A 8 9.20 -1.11 14.11
CA PHE A 8 9.82 0.14 13.67
C PHE A 8 10.48 0.93 14.79
N SER A 9 10.08 0.72 16.08
CA SER A 9 10.69 1.44 17.20
C SER A 9 12.16 1.10 17.44
N VAL A 10 12.62 -0.03 16.91
CA VAL A 10 14.02 -0.45 16.99
C VAL A 10 14.86 0.01 15.79
N LEU A 11 14.23 0.61 14.76
CA LEU A 11 14.89 1.09 13.55
C LEU A 11 15.25 2.56 13.68
N ALA A 12 16.51 2.88 13.38
CA ALA A 12 16.92 4.25 13.14
C ALA A 12 16.54 4.63 11.70
N GLY A 13 15.59 5.56 11.54
CA GLY A 13 15.06 5.94 10.23
C GLY A 13 16.07 6.68 9.35
N GLY A 14 16.88 7.57 9.94
CA GLY A 14 17.77 8.43 9.17
C GLY A 14 17.02 9.29 8.15
N ARG A 15 17.50 9.35 6.92
CA ARG A 15 16.80 9.94 5.78
C ARG A 15 15.92 8.87 5.12
N VAL A 16 14.62 9.09 5.08
CA VAL A 16 13.62 8.09 4.66
C VAL A 16 13.01 8.45 3.31
N LEU A 17 12.87 7.49 2.40
CA LEU A 17 12.07 7.59 1.19
C LEU A 17 10.85 6.66 1.31
N ASP A 18 9.65 7.19 1.04
CA ASP A 18 8.42 6.40 0.88
C ASP A 18 7.95 6.47 -0.57
N ALA A 19 8.07 5.36 -1.30
CA ALA A 19 7.72 5.27 -2.71
C ALA A 19 6.23 4.96 -2.90
N ALA A 20 5.61 5.54 -3.94
CA ALA A 20 4.17 5.47 -4.20
C ALA A 20 3.34 5.84 -2.95
N THR A 21 3.71 6.95 -2.32
CA THR A 21 3.21 7.36 -1.00
C THR A 21 1.71 7.67 -0.96
N GLY A 22 1.06 7.87 -2.12
CA GLY A 22 -0.32 8.28 -2.22
C GLY A 22 -0.58 9.58 -1.43
N GLU A 23 -1.56 9.55 -0.55
CA GLU A 23 -1.89 10.67 0.34
C GLU A 23 -1.08 10.66 1.66
N GLY A 24 0.05 9.97 1.71
CA GLY A 24 0.95 9.90 2.87
C GLY A 24 0.42 9.01 4.00
N GLY A 25 -0.34 7.97 3.65
CA GLY A 25 -0.92 7.03 4.63
C GLY A 25 0.14 6.33 5.46
N PHE A 26 1.11 5.74 4.80
CA PHE A 26 2.18 5.00 5.46
C PHE A 26 3.21 5.92 6.13
N ILE A 27 3.44 7.10 5.58
CA ILE A 27 4.30 8.12 6.24
C ILE A 27 3.82 8.44 7.66
N ARG A 28 2.50 8.45 7.92
CA ARG A 28 1.99 8.63 9.28
C ARG A 28 2.39 7.50 10.23
N VAL A 29 2.47 6.27 9.72
CA VAL A 29 2.96 5.10 10.47
C VAL A 29 4.46 5.24 10.74
N LEU A 30 5.24 5.55 9.71
CA LEU A 30 6.70 5.75 9.81
C LEU A 30 7.01 6.89 10.79
N HIS A 31 6.38 8.05 10.64
CA HIS A 31 6.55 9.20 11.53
C HIS A 31 6.26 8.87 13.00
N LYS A 32 5.25 8.05 13.24
CA LYS A 32 4.84 7.68 14.61
C LYS A 32 5.77 6.67 15.27
N HIS A 33 6.36 5.77 14.50
CA HIS A 33 7.03 4.59 15.03
C HIS A 33 8.53 4.49 14.74
N LEU A 34 9.05 5.15 13.68
CA LEU A 34 10.48 5.19 13.43
C LEU A 34 11.21 6.12 14.40
N ASN A 35 12.33 5.64 14.93
CA ASN A 35 13.22 6.45 15.76
C ASN A 35 14.21 7.25 14.89
N ASN A 36 14.66 8.40 15.40
CA ASN A 36 15.82 9.15 14.89
C ASN A 36 15.81 9.40 13.38
N TYR A 37 14.64 9.60 12.76
CA TYR A 37 14.63 10.04 11.36
C TYR A 37 14.93 11.56 11.28
N THR A 38 15.67 11.95 10.23
CA THR A 38 16.03 13.35 9.95
C THR A 38 14.98 14.02 9.08
N GLU A 39 14.56 13.33 8.01
CA GLU A 39 13.46 13.72 7.13
C GLU A 39 12.79 12.50 6.51
N ILE A 40 11.56 12.65 6.06
CA ILE A 40 10.84 11.67 5.26
C ILE A 40 10.43 12.32 3.94
N VAL A 41 10.80 11.72 2.82
CA VAL A 41 10.40 12.15 1.48
C VAL A 41 9.41 11.14 0.93
N GLY A 42 8.16 11.54 0.70
CA GLY A 42 7.16 10.75 0.00
C GLY A 42 7.13 11.10 -1.48
N ILE A 43 7.20 10.10 -2.35
CA ILE A 43 7.08 10.29 -3.80
C ILE A 43 5.85 9.56 -4.35
N ASP A 44 5.18 10.20 -5.31
CA ASP A 44 4.05 9.60 -6.04
C ASP A 44 3.98 10.21 -7.45
N CYS A 45 3.59 9.41 -8.45
CA CYS A 45 3.44 9.91 -9.82
C CYS A 45 2.22 10.83 -9.99
N SER A 46 1.22 10.71 -9.13
CA SER A 46 -0.01 11.50 -9.14
C SER A 46 0.15 12.85 -8.42
N GLY A 47 0.19 13.95 -9.17
CA GLY A 47 0.22 15.29 -8.58
C GLY A 47 -0.97 15.57 -7.65
N ARG A 48 -2.15 14.97 -7.91
CA ARG A 48 -3.32 15.07 -7.04
C ARG A 48 -3.07 14.41 -5.68
N MET A 49 -2.46 13.24 -5.65
CA MET A 49 -2.11 12.55 -4.40
C MET A 49 -1.10 13.36 -3.60
N ILE A 50 -0.09 13.92 -4.25
CA ILE A 50 0.91 14.80 -3.61
C ILE A 50 0.26 16.04 -2.98
N ILE A 51 -0.63 16.73 -3.69
CA ILE A 51 -1.36 17.88 -3.14
C ILE A 51 -2.18 17.49 -1.91
N ASN A 52 -2.87 16.34 -1.95
CA ASN A 52 -3.65 15.85 -0.83
C ASN A 52 -2.75 15.46 0.36
N ALA A 53 -1.63 14.82 0.11
CA ALA A 53 -0.64 14.47 1.12
C ALA A 53 -0.09 15.71 1.85
N GLN A 54 0.28 16.75 1.10
CA GLN A 54 0.75 18.03 1.64
C GLN A 54 -0.31 18.74 2.50
N ARG A 55 -1.60 18.65 2.11
CA ARG A 55 -2.70 19.22 2.89
C ARG A 55 -2.92 18.48 4.22
N LYS A 56 -2.77 17.14 4.21
CA LYS A 56 -3.01 16.27 5.37
C LYS A 56 -1.83 16.21 6.33
N ASN A 57 -0.61 16.53 5.89
CA ASN A 57 0.59 16.48 6.71
C ASN A 57 1.21 17.86 6.87
N LYS A 58 1.38 18.28 8.13
CA LYS A 58 1.96 19.59 8.48
C LYS A 58 3.33 19.49 9.17
N ASN A 59 3.90 18.28 9.23
CA ASN A 59 5.22 18.09 9.82
C ASN A 59 6.31 18.66 8.89
N HIS A 60 7.12 19.56 9.40
CA HIS A 60 8.21 20.22 8.65
C HIS A 60 9.34 19.30 8.22
N LYS A 61 9.42 18.10 8.79
CA LYS A 61 10.39 17.04 8.41
C LYS A 61 9.85 16.11 7.32
N VAL A 62 8.62 16.33 6.83
CA VAL A 62 8.00 15.49 5.81
C VAL A 62 7.79 16.29 4.54
N HIS A 63 8.33 15.80 3.44
CA HIS A 63 8.28 16.41 2.13
C HIS A 63 7.58 15.49 1.14
N PHE A 64 6.81 16.07 0.21
CA PHE A 64 6.11 15.31 -0.82
C PHE A 64 6.51 15.84 -2.20
N VAL A 65 6.94 14.94 -3.09
CA VAL A 65 7.44 15.26 -4.43
C VAL A 65 6.71 14.42 -5.46
N GLN A 66 6.21 15.06 -6.51
CA GLN A 66 5.67 14.32 -7.66
C GLN A 66 6.84 13.70 -8.42
N MET A 67 6.91 12.34 -8.44
CA MET A 67 8.01 11.59 -9.05
C MET A 67 7.56 10.17 -9.38
N ASN A 68 8.06 9.63 -10.49
CA ASN A 68 7.85 8.23 -10.85
C ASN A 68 8.81 7.35 -10.03
N ALA A 69 8.27 6.39 -9.27
CA ALA A 69 9.07 5.45 -8.49
C ALA A 69 9.89 4.47 -9.36
N GLY A 70 9.53 4.27 -10.63
CA GLY A 70 10.33 3.50 -11.60
C GLY A 70 11.55 4.26 -12.15
N GLN A 71 11.66 5.57 -11.83
CA GLN A 71 12.79 6.41 -12.22
C GLN A 71 13.02 7.48 -11.15
N ILE A 72 13.64 7.08 -10.04
CA ILE A 72 13.84 7.95 -8.88
C ILE A 72 14.97 8.95 -9.14
N GLY A 73 14.64 10.26 -9.17
CA GLY A 73 15.58 11.34 -9.47
C GLY A 73 16.61 11.66 -8.37
N PHE A 74 16.73 10.82 -7.34
CA PHE A 74 17.75 10.95 -6.31
C PHE A 74 18.99 10.15 -6.67
N LYS A 75 20.14 10.59 -6.17
CA LYS A 75 21.43 9.91 -6.35
C LYS A 75 21.40 8.53 -5.68
N GLU A 76 22.24 7.62 -6.17
CA GLU A 76 22.52 6.36 -5.51
C GLU A 76 22.95 6.58 -4.05
N ALA A 77 22.58 5.65 -3.16
CA ALA A 77 22.94 5.67 -1.74
C ALA A 77 22.60 7.00 -1.02
N SER A 78 21.39 7.57 -1.31
CA SER A 78 20.94 8.85 -0.75
C SER A 78 20.10 8.70 0.51
N PHE A 79 19.53 7.51 0.76
CA PHE A 79 18.58 7.26 1.84
C PHE A 79 19.09 6.19 2.79
N ASP A 80 18.79 6.35 4.08
CA ASP A 80 19.10 5.36 5.12
C ASP A 80 17.99 4.30 5.22
N THR A 81 16.77 4.68 4.84
CA THR A 81 15.60 3.79 4.81
C THR A 81 14.78 4.08 3.55
N VAL A 82 14.30 3.02 2.89
CA VAL A 82 13.30 3.10 1.82
C VAL A 82 12.08 2.27 2.19
N SER A 83 10.89 2.73 1.83
CA SER A 83 9.65 2.02 2.07
C SER A 83 8.69 2.09 0.88
N ILE A 84 7.85 1.08 0.76
CA ILE A 84 6.67 1.06 -0.10
C ILE A 84 5.54 0.34 0.64
N ALA A 85 4.32 0.87 0.57
CA ALA A 85 3.20 0.28 1.27
C ALA A 85 1.92 0.27 0.43
N VAL A 86 1.26 -0.90 0.36
CA VAL A 86 -0.05 -1.12 -0.27
C VAL A 86 -0.10 -0.48 -1.67
N SER A 87 0.94 -0.77 -2.47
CA SER A 87 1.13 -0.09 -3.75
C SER A 87 1.73 -0.98 -4.84
N LEU A 88 2.27 -2.18 -4.51
CA LEU A 88 2.90 -3.05 -5.51
C LEU A 88 1.93 -3.42 -6.64
N HIS A 89 0.67 -3.68 -6.31
CA HIS A 89 -0.39 -4.04 -7.26
C HIS A 89 -0.91 -2.85 -8.12
N HIS A 90 -0.37 -1.65 -7.91
CA HIS A 90 -0.59 -0.48 -8.78
C HIS A 90 0.58 -0.18 -9.70
N LEU A 91 1.67 -0.96 -9.64
CA LEU A 91 2.88 -0.71 -10.39
C LEU A 91 2.90 -1.49 -11.71
N GLU A 92 3.20 -0.82 -12.81
CA GLU A 92 3.39 -1.45 -14.12
C GLU A 92 4.60 -2.39 -14.13
N ASN A 93 5.66 -2.02 -13.42
CA ASN A 93 6.87 -2.82 -13.32
C ASN A 93 7.41 -2.81 -11.89
N VAL A 94 6.96 -3.78 -11.10
CA VAL A 94 7.36 -3.95 -9.70
C VAL A 94 8.88 -4.05 -9.55
N ARG A 95 9.55 -4.88 -10.38
CA ARG A 95 10.99 -5.11 -10.32
C ARG A 95 11.79 -3.83 -10.56
N GLN A 96 11.37 -3.02 -11.52
CA GLN A 96 12.01 -1.74 -11.80
C GLN A 96 11.91 -0.78 -10.62
N VAL A 97 10.73 -0.67 -10.01
CA VAL A 97 10.50 0.21 -8.84
C VAL A 97 11.34 -0.24 -7.66
N LEU A 98 11.29 -1.53 -7.32
CA LEU A 98 12.08 -2.09 -6.21
C LEU A 98 13.59 -1.97 -6.47
N GLY A 99 14.04 -2.12 -7.72
CA GLY A 99 15.44 -1.89 -8.13
C GLY A 99 15.88 -0.44 -7.94
N GLU A 100 15.05 0.54 -8.33
CA GLU A 100 15.32 1.96 -8.11
C GLU A 100 15.35 2.32 -6.61
N MET A 101 14.42 1.75 -5.82
CA MET A 101 14.45 1.91 -4.37
C MET A 101 15.74 1.33 -3.77
N LYS A 102 16.18 0.13 -4.21
CA LYS A 102 17.45 -0.47 -3.77
C LYS A 102 18.64 0.39 -4.21
N ARG A 103 18.61 0.98 -5.42
CA ARG A 103 19.67 1.87 -5.90
C ARG A 103 19.89 3.08 -4.98
N VAL A 104 18.81 3.77 -4.62
CA VAL A 104 18.88 4.98 -3.80
C VAL A 104 19.10 4.70 -2.31
N LEU A 105 18.93 3.46 -1.86
CA LEU A 105 19.23 3.03 -0.51
C LEU A 105 20.74 2.88 -0.30
N LYS A 106 21.26 3.35 0.81
CA LYS A 106 22.67 3.17 1.21
C LYS A 106 22.98 1.70 1.52
N PRO A 107 24.22 1.23 1.34
CA PRO A 107 24.66 -0.03 1.95
C PRO A 107 24.36 -0.04 3.44
N GLY A 108 23.88 -1.17 3.97
CA GLY A 108 23.41 -1.29 5.36
C GLY A 108 22.07 -0.62 5.66
N GLY A 109 21.48 0.11 4.72
CA GLY A 109 20.19 0.78 4.85
C GLY A 109 19.01 -0.20 4.93
N LYS A 110 17.89 0.26 5.46
CA LYS A 110 16.68 -0.56 5.65
C LYS A 110 15.72 -0.46 4.47
N PHE A 111 15.32 -1.62 3.95
CA PHE A 111 14.30 -1.76 2.91
C PHE A 111 13.01 -2.29 3.56
N ILE A 112 11.90 -1.56 3.45
CA ILE A 112 10.62 -1.89 4.06
C ILE A 112 9.57 -2.08 2.96
N ILE A 113 8.94 -3.25 2.93
CA ILE A 113 7.74 -3.52 2.12
C ILE A 113 6.59 -3.80 3.09
N CYS A 114 5.46 -3.16 2.89
CA CYS A 114 4.21 -3.45 3.61
C CYS A 114 3.11 -3.62 2.57
N GLU A 115 2.73 -4.87 2.26
CA GLU A 115 1.76 -5.11 1.18
C GLU A 115 0.62 -6.00 1.64
N MET A 116 -0.58 -5.75 1.10
CA MET A 116 -1.72 -6.63 1.32
C MET A 116 -1.57 -7.92 0.53
N HIS A 117 -2.06 -9.01 1.10
CA HIS A 117 -2.05 -10.31 0.43
C HIS A 117 -3.41 -11.01 0.53
N ARG A 118 -3.59 -12.05 -0.31
CA ARG A 118 -4.87 -12.78 -0.43
C ARG A 118 -4.87 -14.15 0.22
N ASP A 119 -3.92 -14.44 1.12
CA ASP A 119 -3.80 -15.76 1.77
C ASP A 119 -4.34 -15.71 3.20
N GLY A 120 -4.84 -16.85 3.71
CA GLY A 120 -5.22 -17.03 5.11
C GLY A 120 -6.34 -16.12 5.63
N MET A 121 -7.23 -15.65 4.75
CA MET A 121 -8.25 -14.66 5.05
C MET A 121 -9.47 -15.24 5.75
N THR A 122 -10.07 -14.45 6.64
CA THR A 122 -11.45 -14.65 7.13
C THR A 122 -12.47 -14.37 6.02
N GLU A 123 -13.73 -14.78 6.22
CA GLU A 123 -14.80 -14.47 5.26
C GLU A 123 -14.98 -12.96 5.04
N ALA A 124 -14.89 -12.16 6.11
CA ALA A 124 -15.00 -10.71 6.04
C ALA A 124 -13.80 -10.05 5.31
N GLN A 125 -12.58 -10.56 5.48
CA GLN A 125 -11.41 -10.13 4.72
C GLN A 125 -11.52 -10.53 3.25
N PHE A 126 -12.00 -11.75 2.98
CA PHE A 126 -12.24 -12.19 1.60
C PHE A 126 -13.30 -11.32 0.90
N ASN A 127 -14.32 -10.85 1.63
CA ASN A 127 -15.29 -9.92 1.09
C ASN A 127 -14.66 -8.57 0.74
N ALA A 128 -13.77 -8.03 1.58
CA ALA A 128 -13.00 -6.82 1.30
C ALA A 128 -12.13 -6.97 0.03
N ILE A 129 -11.39 -8.07 -0.09
CA ILE A 129 -10.58 -8.37 -1.28
C ILE A 129 -11.43 -8.49 -2.56
N ARG A 130 -12.61 -9.09 -2.49
CA ARG A 130 -13.52 -9.17 -3.64
C ARG A 130 -13.99 -7.78 -4.09
N ILE A 131 -14.31 -6.91 -3.16
CA ILE A 131 -14.67 -5.51 -3.45
C ILE A 131 -13.47 -4.78 -4.08
N HIS A 132 -12.26 -4.97 -3.54
CA HIS A 132 -11.03 -4.38 -4.07
C HIS A 132 -10.73 -4.87 -5.50
N HIS A 133 -10.79 -6.19 -5.75
CA HIS A 133 -10.54 -6.76 -7.08
C HIS A 133 -11.58 -6.33 -8.11
N TRP A 134 -12.85 -6.22 -7.72
CA TRP A 134 -13.90 -5.68 -8.58
C TRP A 134 -13.61 -4.20 -8.94
N ALA A 135 -13.20 -3.40 -7.97
CA ALA A 135 -12.81 -2.02 -8.22
C ALA A 135 -11.59 -1.93 -9.14
N ALA A 136 -10.61 -2.83 -8.99
CA ALA A 136 -9.46 -2.94 -9.88
C ALA A 136 -9.86 -3.27 -11.32
N GLU A 137 -10.80 -4.20 -11.51
CA GLU A 137 -11.34 -4.54 -12.84
C GLU A 137 -12.07 -3.35 -13.49
N VAL A 138 -12.84 -2.56 -12.70
CA VAL A 138 -13.46 -1.31 -13.18
C VAL A 138 -12.40 -0.27 -13.56
N ASP A 139 -11.36 -0.09 -12.75
CA ASP A 139 -10.24 0.81 -13.04
C ASP A 139 -9.53 0.40 -14.34
N ALA A 140 -9.21 -0.88 -14.50
CA ALA A 140 -8.59 -1.43 -15.70
C ALA A 140 -9.45 -1.21 -16.96
N ALA A 141 -10.76 -1.43 -16.87
CA ALA A 141 -11.70 -1.17 -17.97
C ALA A 141 -11.79 0.32 -18.36
N LEU A 142 -11.44 1.22 -17.44
CA LEU A 142 -11.35 2.67 -17.64
C LEU A 142 -9.93 3.15 -17.98
N GLY A 143 -8.98 2.21 -18.23
CA GLY A 143 -7.61 2.52 -18.63
C GLY A 143 -6.68 2.93 -17.47
N THR A 144 -7.04 2.62 -16.22
CA THR A 144 -6.18 2.85 -15.07
C THR A 144 -5.56 1.52 -14.64
N LEU A 145 -4.22 1.48 -14.50
CA LEU A 145 -3.54 0.31 -13.99
C LEU A 145 -3.91 0.06 -12.53
N HIS A 146 -4.46 -1.09 -12.26
CA HIS A 146 -4.82 -1.56 -10.95
C HIS A 146 -4.96 -3.08 -11.02
N ASP A 147 -3.95 -3.80 -10.58
CA ASP A 147 -3.94 -5.26 -10.61
C ASP A 147 -4.57 -5.86 -9.34
N ARG A 148 -4.74 -7.18 -9.35
CA ARG A 148 -5.15 -7.92 -8.17
C ARG A 148 -4.02 -7.96 -7.14
N THR A 149 -4.39 -8.06 -5.87
CA THR A 149 -3.43 -8.25 -4.77
C THR A 149 -2.63 -9.56 -4.94
N PHE A 150 -1.44 -9.59 -4.38
CA PHE A 150 -0.51 -10.72 -4.43
C PHE A 150 -0.84 -11.83 -3.42
N ALA A 151 -0.38 -13.05 -3.67
CA ALA A 151 -0.15 -14.03 -2.62
C ALA A 151 1.12 -13.68 -1.84
N GLN A 152 1.27 -14.16 -0.61
CA GLN A 152 2.50 -13.95 0.17
C GLN A 152 3.75 -14.44 -0.57
N ALA A 153 3.66 -15.61 -1.21
CA ALA A 153 4.77 -16.17 -1.99
C ALA A 153 5.21 -15.24 -3.11
N GLU A 154 4.27 -14.63 -3.84
CA GLU A 154 4.60 -13.68 -4.92
C GLU A 154 5.30 -12.42 -4.40
N ILE A 155 4.93 -11.94 -3.20
CA ILE A 155 5.64 -10.81 -2.56
C ILE A 155 7.04 -11.23 -2.15
N LEU A 156 7.20 -12.43 -1.59
CA LEU A 156 8.50 -12.95 -1.15
C LEU A 156 9.43 -13.24 -2.32
N ASP A 157 8.92 -13.68 -3.48
CA ASP A 157 9.71 -13.83 -4.71
C ASP A 157 10.35 -12.49 -5.12
N TYR A 158 9.61 -11.38 -5.04
CA TYR A 158 10.21 -10.05 -5.26
C TYR A 158 11.24 -9.67 -4.22
N VAL A 159 11.05 -10.06 -2.96
CA VAL A 159 12.01 -9.80 -1.88
C VAL A 159 13.30 -10.59 -2.09
N ASP A 160 13.21 -11.84 -2.50
CA ASP A 160 14.37 -12.70 -2.76
C ASP A 160 15.22 -12.16 -3.92
N GLU A 161 14.59 -11.64 -4.97
CA GLU A 161 15.29 -10.96 -6.08
C GLU A 161 16.06 -9.70 -5.64
N LEU A 162 15.69 -9.09 -4.51
CA LEU A 162 16.41 -7.94 -3.96
C LEU A 162 17.71 -8.32 -3.26
N GLU A 163 17.96 -9.60 -2.97
CA GLU A 163 19.17 -10.08 -2.29
C GLU A 163 19.49 -9.28 -1.02
N LEU A 164 18.45 -9.02 -0.22
CA LEU A 164 18.62 -8.35 1.07
C LEU A 164 19.11 -9.35 2.12
N TYR A 165 19.84 -8.87 3.12
CA TYR A 165 20.22 -9.71 4.27
C TYR A 165 19.41 -9.31 5.52
N ASP A 166 19.45 -10.15 6.58
CA ASP A 166 18.71 -9.96 7.83
C ASP A 166 17.21 -9.70 7.58
N VAL A 167 16.62 -10.46 6.65
CA VAL A 167 15.21 -10.30 6.28
C VAL A 167 14.31 -10.79 7.40
N ILE A 168 13.43 -9.92 7.87
CA ILE A 168 12.38 -10.21 8.86
C ILE A 168 11.02 -10.06 8.16
N THR A 169 10.14 -11.04 8.33
CA THR A 169 8.75 -10.98 7.88
C THR A 169 7.79 -11.02 9.07
N ARG A 170 6.73 -10.23 9.00
CA ARG A 170 5.61 -10.26 9.96
C ARG A 170 4.30 -10.10 9.23
N GLU A 171 3.33 -10.87 9.66
CA GLU A 171 1.96 -10.74 9.17
C GLU A 171 1.11 -9.94 10.16
N ILE A 172 0.28 -9.03 9.62
CA ILE A 172 -0.70 -8.26 10.38
C ILE A 172 -2.08 -8.69 9.89
N GLN A 173 -2.80 -9.42 10.71
CA GLN A 173 -4.09 -10.04 10.32
C GLN A 173 -5.25 -9.06 10.14
N GLY A 174 -5.22 -7.86 10.72
CA GLY A 174 -6.28 -6.87 10.53
C GLY A 174 -7.66 -7.22 11.13
N ILE A 175 -7.75 -8.30 11.92
CA ILE A 175 -9.02 -8.90 12.41
C ILE A 175 -9.54 -8.31 13.73
N ASN A 176 -8.93 -7.24 14.25
CA ASN A 176 -9.26 -6.70 15.58
C ASN A 176 -10.50 -5.77 15.60
N THR A 177 -11.37 -5.86 14.59
CA THR A 177 -12.58 -5.06 14.46
C THR A 177 -13.79 -5.95 14.23
N ASP A 178 -14.97 -5.49 14.68
CA ASP A 178 -16.23 -6.12 14.30
C ASP A 178 -16.41 -6.02 12.78
N PRO A 179 -16.58 -7.13 12.05
CA PRO A 179 -16.82 -7.11 10.60
C PRO A 179 -18.03 -6.26 10.17
N LEU A 180 -19.01 -6.11 11.04
CA LEU A 180 -20.25 -5.36 10.82
C LEU A 180 -20.23 -3.97 11.49
N ASP A 181 -19.03 -3.46 11.86
CA ASP A 181 -18.92 -2.09 12.40
C ASP A 181 -19.52 -1.06 11.45
N ASP A 182 -20.52 -0.31 11.92
CA ASP A 182 -21.29 0.64 11.12
C ASP A 182 -20.43 1.68 10.38
N LYS A 183 -19.35 2.15 11.00
CA LYS A 183 -18.46 3.13 10.37
C LYS A 183 -17.67 2.52 9.22
N THR A 184 -17.22 1.29 9.40
CA THR A 184 -16.48 0.54 8.37
C THR A 184 -17.42 0.21 7.22
N ILE A 185 -18.62 -0.31 7.50
CA ILE A 185 -19.65 -0.61 6.48
C ILE A 185 -20.03 0.64 5.70
N THR A 186 -20.29 1.77 6.38
CA THR A 186 -20.61 3.04 5.72
C THR A 186 -19.47 3.52 4.82
N SER A 187 -18.22 3.44 5.29
CA SER A 187 -17.04 3.87 4.54
C SER A 187 -16.83 3.02 3.28
N VAL A 188 -16.89 1.70 3.42
CA VAL A 188 -16.71 0.76 2.30
C VAL A 188 -17.92 0.81 1.37
N GLY A 189 -19.12 1.00 1.89
CA GLY A 189 -20.34 1.22 1.08
C GLY A 189 -20.20 2.45 0.18
N GLY A 190 -19.67 3.57 0.70
CA GLY A 190 -19.37 4.76 -0.09
C GLY A 190 -18.30 4.50 -1.18
N TYR A 191 -17.31 3.65 -0.90
CA TYR A 191 -16.36 3.22 -1.89
C TYR A 191 -17.01 2.39 -3.00
N VAL A 192 -17.86 1.42 -2.65
CA VAL A 192 -18.60 0.59 -3.62
C VAL A 192 -19.51 1.47 -4.49
N GLU A 193 -20.25 2.41 -3.89
CA GLU A 193 -21.11 3.33 -4.63
C GLU A 193 -20.35 4.18 -5.64
N LYS A 194 -19.18 4.71 -5.24
CA LYS A 194 -18.29 5.43 -6.15
C LYS A 194 -17.88 4.58 -7.36
N TYR A 195 -17.57 3.31 -7.16
CA TYR A 195 -17.16 2.42 -8.24
C TYR A 195 -18.34 1.93 -9.09
N LEU A 196 -19.54 1.81 -8.55
CA LEU A 196 -20.79 1.61 -9.33
C LEU A 196 -21.00 2.75 -10.32
N GLN A 197 -20.84 4.01 -9.88
CA GLN A 197 -20.92 5.19 -10.76
C GLN A 197 -19.83 5.16 -11.85
N ARG A 198 -18.63 4.72 -11.53
CA ARG A 198 -17.53 4.55 -12.51
C ARG A 198 -17.82 3.42 -13.50
N ALA A 199 -18.36 2.29 -13.04
CA ALA A 199 -18.78 1.18 -13.87
C ALA A 199 -19.84 1.60 -14.91
N GLY A 200 -20.73 2.54 -14.56
CA GLY A 200 -21.69 3.13 -15.48
C GLY A 200 -21.09 3.96 -16.62
N GLN A 201 -19.79 4.27 -16.59
CA GLN A 201 -19.06 4.96 -17.66
C GLN A 201 -18.47 3.99 -18.71
N ILE A 202 -18.48 2.68 -18.41
CA ILE A 202 -17.94 1.63 -19.28
C ILE A 202 -19.01 1.26 -20.32
N SER A 203 -18.64 1.27 -21.60
CA SER A 203 -19.49 0.78 -22.68
C SER A 203 -19.74 -0.71 -22.50
N SER A 204 -20.83 -1.22 -22.14
CA SER A 204 -21.13 -2.61 -21.71
C SER A 204 -20.79 -2.87 -20.23
N GLY A 205 -21.00 -1.86 -19.37
CA GLY A 205 -20.70 -1.93 -17.93
C GLY A 205 -21.71 -2.72 -17.09
N GLU A 206 -22.80 -3.28 -17.67
CA GLU A 206 -23.89 -3.94 -16.94
C GLU A 206 -23.39 -5.06 -16.03
N MET A 207 -22.42 -5.86 -16.50
CA MET A 207 -21.85 -6.95 -15.71
C MET A 207 -21.06 -6.43 -14.48
N PHE A 208 -20.32 -5.32 -14.63
CA PHE A 208 -19.63 -4.68 -13.50
C PHE A 208 -20.63 -4.12 -12.49
N ILE A 209 -21.71 -3.50 -12.98
CA ILE A 209 -22.78 -2.96 -12.11
C ILE A 209 -23.46 -4.09 -11.35
N GLN A 210 -23.89 -5.16 -12.04
CA GLN A 210 -24.51 -6.32 -11.40
C GLN A 210 -23.63 -6.89 -10.29
N ARG A 211 -22.36 -7.11 -10.58
CA ARG A 211 -21.40 -7.64 -9.60
C ARG A 211 -21.16 -6.66 -8.44
N GLY A 212 -21.10 -5.36 -8.69
CA GLY A 212 -20.99 -4.33 -7.65
C GLY A 212 -22.20 -4.34 -6.71
N GLU A 213 -23.42 -4.53 -7.23
CA GLU A 213 -24.64 -4.65 -6.44
C GLU A 213 -24.64 -5.94 -5.58
N GLU A 214 -24.12 -7.04 -6.10
CA GLU A 214 -23.94 -8.28 -5.33
C GLU A 214 -22.94 -8.07 -4.18
N LEU A 215 -21.82 -7.40 -4.44
CA LEU A 215 -20.83 -7.06 -3.43
C LEU A 215 -21.38 -6.10 -2.38
N ARG A 216 -22.22 -5.13 -2.77
CA ARG A 216 -22.90 -4.23 -1.85
C ARG A 216 -23.83 -4.98 -0.90
N ARG A 217 -24.60 -5.96 -1.39
CA ARG A 217 -25.41 -6.83 -0.52
C ARG A 217 -24.54 -7.66 0.42
N SER A 218 -23.47 -8.29 -0.13
CA SER A 218 -22.53 -9.09 0.66
C SER A 218 -21.84 -8.27 1.76
N LEU A 219 -21.56 -6.97 1.52
CA LEU A 219 -21.00 -6.06 2.52
C LEU A 219 -21.90 -5.96 3.77
N HIS A 220 -23.20 -5.88 3.60
CA HIS A 220 -24.15 -5.80 4.72
C HIS A 220 -24.44 -7.15 5.39
N GLU A 221 -24.32 -8.25 4.67
CA GLU A 221 -24.56 -9.60 5.19
C GLU A 221 -23.36 -10.20 5.91
N LYS A 222 -22.16 -10.05 5.33
CA LYS A 222 -20.93 -10.71 5.78
C LYS A 222 -19.94 -9.75 6.44
N GLY A 223 -20.19 -8.45 6.31
CA GLY A 223 -19.26 -7.43 6.77
C GLY A 223 -17.96 -7.39 5.98
N VAL A 224 -17.04 -6.58 6.48
CA VAL A 224 -15.66 -6.46 5.97
C VAL A 224 -14.68 -6.29 7.12
N GLN A 225 -13.48 -6.80 6.93
CA GLN A 225 -12.31 -6.54 7.78
C GLN A 225 -11.14 -6.16 6.88
N ARG A 226 -10.17 -5.46 7.45
CA ARG A 226 -8.95 -5.10 6.71
C ARG A 226 -8.24 -6.36 6.23
N GLU A 227 -7.76 -6.29 5.02
CA GLU A 227 -6.94 -7.33 4.42
C GLU A 227 -5.68 -7.58 5.27
N PRO A 228 -5.19 -8.82 5.32
CA PRO A 228 -3.94 -9.10 5.98
C PRO A 228 -2.79 -8.40 5.24
N LEU A 229 -1.81 -7.90 6.01
CA LEU A 229 -0.61 -7.25 5.47
C LEU A 229 0.61 -8.10 5.77
N LEU A 230 1.48 -8.26 4.79
CA LEU A 230 2.82 -8.77 4.97
C LEU A 230 3.77 -7.57 5.12
N VAL A 231 4.47 -7.49 6.24
CA VAL A 231 5.55 -6.53 6.47
C VAL A 231 6.88 -7.25 6.32
N VAL A 232 7.71 -6.76 5.43
CA VAL A 232 9.07 -7.26 5.20
C VAL A 232 10.06 -6.14 5.47
N ILE A 233 11.09 -6.44 6.23
CA ILE A 233 12.21 -5.53 6.51
C ILE A 233 13.50 -6.28 6.24
N GLY A 234 14.36 -5.74 5.38
CA GLY A 234 15.69 -6.27 5.11
C GLY A 234 16.73 -5.18 5.05
N GLN A 235 17.97 -5.56 4.92
CA GLN A 235 19.09 -4.64 4.76
C GLN A 235 19.71 -4.79 3.36
N LYS A 236 20.07 -3.66 2.74
CA LYS A 236 20.89 -3.67 1.52
C LYS A 236 22.33 -4.10 1.84
N PRO A 237 22.92 -5.03 1.08
CA PRO A 237 24.35 -5.36 1.17
C PRO A 237 25.27 -4.14 1.02
#